data_4b5e3b69b274d2657fd773fd5abe6329
#
_entry.id   4b5e3b69b274d2657fd773fd5abe6329
#
_cell.length_a   1.000
_cell.length_b   1.000
_cell.length_c   1.000
_cell.angle_alpha   90.00
_cell.angle_beta   90.00
_cell.angle_gamma   90.00
#
_symmetry.space_group_name_H-M   'P 1'
#
loop_
_entity.id
_entity.type
_entity.pdbx_description
1 polymer ?
#
loop_
_entity_poly.entity_id
_entity_poly.type
_entity_poly.pdbx_seq_one_letter_code
_entity_poly.pdbx_strand_id
1 'polypeptide(L)'
;MFWDDAEAQKRGFLRNGVVAGQTWDGPTRKLKNEGEAVKFRIPREGGLARLDGLSIPAGAQNLEQVYAFLDYVYRPETGGLIASETGCDPVQVGAEGHMTDQARQDYQEIYGHLKPDDLWWWPSEPQWYAAARAGYEDRFVAG
;
A
#
# COMPACT_ATOMS: atom_id res chain seq x y z
N MET A 1 -11.91 3.98 -16.16
CA MET A 1 -10.65 4.75 -16.08
C MET A 1 -9.63 3.91 -15.36
N PHE A 2 -8.42 3.79 -15.93
CA PHE A 2 -7.28 3.17 -15.26
C PHE A 2 -6.37 4.20 -14.64
N TRP A 3 -5.71 3.83 -13.58
CA TRP A 3 -4.58 4.56 -13.01
C TRP A 3 -3.42 3.60 -12.71
N ASP A 4 -2.23 4.04 -13.01
CA ASP A 4 -0.97 3.32 -12.88
C ASP A 4 -0.08 3.88 -11.75
N ASP A 5 -0.47 5.03 -11.21
CA ASP A 5 0.21 5.67 -10.09
C ASP A 5 -0.76 6.33 -9.09
N ALA A 6 -0.22 6.70 -7.92
CA ALA A 6 -0.97 7.34 -6.85
C ALA A 6 -1.54 8.71 -7.24
N GLU A 7 -0.83 9.48 -8.06
CA GLU A 7 -1.28 10.80 -8.49
C GLU A 7 -2.40 10.71 -9.54
N ALA A 8 -2.33 9.72 -10.46
CA ALA A 8 -3.42 9.44 -11.40
C ALA A 8 -4.68 8.99 -10.66
N GLN A 9 -4.53 8.17 -9.62
CA GLN A 9 -5.62 7.76 -8.74
C GLN A 9 -6.28 8.96 -8.05
N LYS A 10 -5.50 9.84 -7.43
CA LYS A 10 -6.02 11.05 -6.78
C LYS A 10 -6.75 11.97 -7.77
N ARG A 11 -6.17 12.20 -8.95
CA ARG A 11 -6.83 12.97 -10.01
C ARG A 11 -8.15 12.36 -10.45
N GLY A 12 -8.25 11.02 -10.48
CA GLY A 12 -9.49 10.31 -10.78
C GLY A 12 -10.63 10.73 -9.86
N PHE A 13 -10.41 10.70 -8.57
CA PHE A 13 -11.42 11.10 -7.58
C PHE A 13 -11.71 12.60 -7.60
N LEU A 14 -10.68 13.45 -7.71
CA LEU A 14 -10.84 14.89 -7.58
C LEU A 14 -11.38 15.60 -8.84
N ARG A 15 -11.06 15.10 -10.02
CA ARG A 15 -11.29 15.84 -11.28
C ARG A 15 -12.10 15.10 -12.32
N ASN A 16 -12.14 13.78 -12.28
CA ASN A 16 -12.74 12.97 -13.34
C ASN A 16 -14.07 12.34 -12.93
N GLY A 17 -14.67 12.78 -11.82
CA GLY A 17 -16.00 12.34 -11.36
C GLY A 17 -16.06 10.87 -10.94
N VAL A 18 -14.93 10.24 -10.63
CA VAL A 18 -14.91 8.87 -10.12
C VAL A 18 -15.49 8.85 -8.72
N VAL A 19 -16.58 8.11 -8.53
CA VAL A 19 -17.28 7.99 -7.24
C VAL A 19 -16.92 6.71 -6.48
N ALA A 20 -16.39 5.70 -7.16
CA ALA A 20 -15.89 4.46 -6.58
C ALA A 20 -14.83 3.84 -7.49
N GLY A 21 -13.84 3.15 -6.92
CA GLY A 21 -12.79 2.50 -7.70
C GLY A 21 -11.92 1.61 -6.83
N GLN A 22 -11.27 0.64 -7.46
CA GLN A 22 -10.23 -0.15 -6.82
C GLN A 22 -8.98 0.71 -6.65
N THR A 23 -8.41 0.72 -5.47
CA THR A 23 -7.38 1.69 -5.10
C THR A 23 -6.48 1.14 -3.99
N TRP A 24 -5.30 1.73 -3.85
CA TRP A 24 -4.48 1.56 -2.66
C TRP A 24 -4.99 2.44 -1.52
N ASP A 25 -4.76 2.01 -0.31
CA ASP A 25 -5.16 2.72 0.91
C ASP A 25 -4.39 4.03 1.12
N GLY A 26 -3.07 4.03 0.93
CA GLY A 26 -2.20 5.18 1.18
C GLY A 26 -2.64 6.47 0.48
N PRO A 27 -2.80 6.51 -0.85
CA PRO A 27 -3.30 7.69 -1.57
C PRO A 27 -4.69 8.14 -1.11
N THR A 28 -5.58 7.20 -0.76
CA THR A 28 -6.93 7.53 -0.29
C THR A 28 -6.90 8.13 1.12
N ARG A 29 -6.04 7.58 2.01
CA ARG A 29 -5.81 8.15 3.35
C ARG A 29 -5.26 9.57 3.25
N LYS A 30 -4.34 9.80 2.32
CA LYS A 30 -3.77 11.12 2.08
C LYS A 30 -4.82 12.13 1.64
N LEU A 31 -5.69 11.77 0.68
CA LEU A 31 -6.82 12.62 0.27
C LEU A 31 -7.78 12.93 1.43
N LYS A 32 -8.11 11.91 2.25
CA LYS A 32 -8.94 12.11 3.45
C LYS A 32 -8.31 13.12 4.41
N ASN A 33 -6.99 13.03 4.64
CA ASN A 33 -6.26 13.93 5.53
C ASN A 33 -6.11 15.35 4.94
N GLU A 34 -6.19 15.49 3.62
CA GLU A 34 -6.29 16.76 2.90
C GLU A 34 -7.71 17.37 2.97
N GLY A 35 -8.67 16.69 3.60
CA GLY A 35 -10.06 17.15 3.78
C GLY A 35 -11.02 16.71 2.70
N GLU A 36 -10.61 15.85 1.78
CA GLU A 36 -11.47 15.36 0.71
C GLU A 36 -12.48 14.31 1.21
N ALA A 37 -13.66 14.31 0.63
CA ALA A 37 -14.78 13.44 1.00
C ALA A 37 -14.61 12.03 0.41
N VAL A 38 -13.49 11.38 0.71
CA VAL A 38 -13.15 10.02 0.27
C VAL A 38 -13.00 9.08 1.45
N LYS A 39 -13.27 7.80 1.23
CA LYS A 39 -13.09 6.77 2.24
C LYS A 39 -12.57 5.48 1.62
N PHE A 40 -11.55 4.90 2.22
CA PHE A 40 -11.09 3.56 1.86
C PHE A 40 -11.88 2.50 2.63
N ARG A 41 -12.25 1.43 1.95
CA ARG A 41 -12.93 0.29 2.56
C ARG A 41 -12.43 -1.00 1.94
N ILE A 42 -12.15 -1.98 2.77
CA ILE A 42 -11.94 -3.35 2.34
C ILE A 42 -13.30 -4.02 2.22
N PRO A 43 -13.64 -4.63 1.07
CA PRO A 43 -14.89 -5.34 0.87
C PRO A 43 -15.04 -6.50 1.85
N ARG A 44 -16.28 -6.92 2.12
CA ARG A 44 -16.56 -8.07 2.97
C ARG A 44 -15.99 -9.38 2.42
N GLU A 45 -15.82 -9.46 1.10
CA GLU A 45 -15.24 -10.59 0.39
C GLU A 45 -13.73 -10.70 0.57
N GLY A 46 -13.09 -9.70 1.17
CA GLY A 46 -11.65 -9.58 1.37
C GLY A 46 -11.00 -8.51 0.53
N GLY A 47 -9.77 -8.20 0.83
CA GLY A 47 -8.95 -7.24 0.09
C GLY A 47 -7.66 -7.86 -0.42
N LEU A 48 -7.18 -7.39 -1.57
CA LEU A 48 -5.85 -7.75 -2.05
C LEU A 48 -4.79 -7.07 -1.18
N ALA A 49 -3.83 -7.85 -0.71
CA ALA A 49 -2.70 -7.36 0.05
C ALA A 49 -1.38 -7.68 -0.63
N ARG A 50 -0.42 -6.79 -0.51
CA ARG A 50 0.94 -6.95 -1.01
C ARG A 50 1.92 -6.66 0.12
N LEU A 51 2.97 -7.45 0.20
CA LEU A 51 4.09 -7.23 1.08
C LEU A 51 5.29 -6.74 0.26
N ASP A 52 5.76 -5.54 0.55
CA ASP A 52 6.98 -5.01 -0.04
C ASP A 52 8.18 -5.35 0.85
N GLY A 53 9.27 -5.79 0.24
CA GLY A 53 10.48 -6.20 0.94
C GLY A 53 11.71 -5.44 0.46
N LEU A 54 12.72 -5.36 1.32
CA LEU A 54 14.04 -4.86 0.97
C LEU A 54 14.93 -6.04 0.58
N SER A 55 15.66 -5.92 -0.52
CA SER A 55 16.58 -6.96 -1.01
C SER A 55 18.01 -6.45 -1.01
N ILE A 56 18.95 -7.32 -0.64
CA ILE A 56 20.38 -7.05 -0.72
C ILE A 56 20.91 -7.70 -2.01
N PRO A 57 21.44 -6.93 -2.98
CA PRO A 57 22.04 -7.50 -4.18
C PRO A 57 23.21 -8.44 -3.85
N ALA A 58 23.37 -9.54 -4.58
CA ALA A 58 24.42 -10.54 -4.33
C ALA A 58 25.84 -9.96 -4.42
N GLY A 59 26.03 -8.88 -5.18
CA GLY A 59 27.33 -8.18 -5.31
C GLY A 59 27.54 -7.01 -4.35
N ALA A 60 26.71 -6.85 -3.33
CA ALA A 60 26.84 -5.74 -2.37
C ALA A 60 28.16 -5.83 -1.61
N GLN A 61 28.95 -4.72 -1.62
CA GLN A 61 30.26 -4.64 -0.97
C GLN A 61 30.17 -4.12 0.48
N ASN A 62 29.16 -3.30 0.78
CA ASN A 62 29.04 -2.58 2.04
C ASN A 62 27.98 -3.24 2.96
N LEU A 63 28.15 -4.52 3.24
CA LEU A 63 27.15 -5.31 3.98
C LEU A 63 26.90 -4.79 5.40
N GLU A 64 27.97 -4.31 6.07
CA GLU A 64 27.82 -3.75 7.42
C GLU A 64 26.88 -2.54 7.44
N GLN A 65 27.04 -1.61 6.49
CA GLN A 65 26.20 -0.43 6.35
C GLN A 65 24.76 -0.82 5.92
N VAL A 66 24.63 -1.84 5.06
CA VAL A 66 23.34 -2.36 4.65
C VAL A 66 22.57 -2.92 5.86
N TYR A 67 23.23 -3.74 6.68
CA TYR A 67 22.59 -4.28 7.88
C TYR A 67 22.26 -3.19 8.91
N ALA A 68 23.14 -2.20 9.10
CA ALA A 68 22.87 -1.06 9.96
C ALA A 68 21.64 -0.26 9.50
N PHE A 69 21.49 -0.09 8.17
CA PHE A 69 20.31 0.55 7.58
C PHE A 69 19.05 -0.29 7.81
N LEU A 70 19.10 -1.60 7.55
CA LEU A 70 17.97 -2.50 7.78
C LEU A 70 17.54 -2.50 9.25
N ASP A 71 18.50 -2.60 10.17
CA ASP A 71 18.26 -2.52 11.60
C ASP A 71 17.52 -1.22 11.99
N TYR A 72 17.92 -0.10 11.41
CA TYR A 72 17.26 1.17 11.62
C TYR A 72 15.83 1.20 11.06
N VAL A 73 15.66 0.75 9.81
CA VAL A 73 14.35 0.78 9.13
C VAL A 73 13.34 -0.14 9.82
N TYR A 74 13.80 -1.30 10.32
CA TYR A 74 12.91 -2.27 10.98
C TYR A 74 12.64 -1.98 12.47
N ARG A 75 13.10 -0.87 13.02
CA ARG A 75 12.70 -0.45 14.36
C ARG A 75 11.23 -0.04 14.40
N PRO A 76 10.51 -0.34 15.50
CA PRO A 76 9.12 0.09 15.65
C PRO A 76 8.91 1.59 15.48
N GLU A 77 9.85 2.40 16.00
CA GLU A 77 9.80 3.87 15.90
C GLU A 77 9.85 4.32 14.45
N THR A 78 10.75 3.73 13.65
CA THR A 78 10.90 4.05 12.23
C THR A 78 9.69 3.55 11.43
N GLY A 79 9.16 2.38 11.74
CA GLY A 79 7.94 1.85 11.15
C GLY A 79 6.74 2.76 11.38
N GLY A 80 6.56 3.24 12.61
CA GLY A 80 5.48 4.17 12.95
C GLY A 80 5.61 5.52 12.25
N LEU A 81 6.83 6.04 12.10
CA LEU A 81 7.11 7.27 11.35
C LEU A 81 6.78 7.09 9.86
N ILE A 82 7.27 6.01 9.23
CA ILE A 82 7.00 5.70 7.82
C ILE A 82 5.50 5.59 7.58
N ALA A 83 4.79 4.86 8.43
CA ALA A 83 3.34 4.70 8.32
C ALA A 83 2.61 6.04 8.40
N SER A 84 3.04 6.92 9.29
CA SER A 84 2.44 8.25 9.48
C SER A 84 2.64 9.16 8.26
N GLU A 85 3.82 9.11 7.64
CA GLU A 85 4.18 9.97 6.51
C GLU A 85 3.65 9.45 5.17
N THR A 86 3.68 8.13 4.98
CA THR A 86 3.36 7.53 3.67
C THR A 86 1.94 7.00 3.57
N GLY A 87 1.32 6.67 4.71
CA GLY A 87 0.08 5.93 4.76
C GLY A 87 0.23 4.43 4.47
N CYS A 88 1.45 3.91 4.33
CA CYS A 88 1.71 2.48 4.21
C CYS A 88 1.66 1.82 5.59
N ASP A 89 1.15 0.60 5.66
CA ASP A 89 1.08 -0.11 6.93
C ASP A 89 2.43 -0.73 7.30
N PRO A 90 2.88 -0.58 8.55
CA PRO A 90 4.15 -1.11 9.00
C PRO A 90 4.03 -2.60 9.33
N VAL A 91 5.11 -3.34 9.12
CA VAL A 91 5.23 -4.76 9.50
C VAL A 91 5.89 -4.95 10.87
N GLN A 92 6.45 -3.89 11.44
CA GLN A 92 7.17 -3.93 12.71
C GLN A 92 6.19 -4.02 13.87
N VAL A 93 6.36 -5.06 14.69
CA VAL A 93 5.56 -5.23 15.91
C VAL A 93 5.77 -4.03 16.84
N GLY A 94 4.68 -3.41 17.27
CA GLY A 94 4.71 -2.23 18.16
C GLY A 94 4.83 -0.88 17.44
N ALA A 95 4.92 -0.86 16.10
CA ALA A 95 5.01 0.39 15.33
C ALA A 95 3.78 1.29 15.52
N GLU A 96 2.60 0.73 15.81
CA GLU A 96 1.37 1.48 16.06
C GLU A 96 1.53 2.47 17.24
N GLY A 97 2.36 2.11 18.25
CA GLY A 97 2.68 2.98 19.38
C GLY A 97 3.46 4.25 19.00
N HIS A 98 4.09 4.24 17.84
CA HIS A 98 4.92 5.33 17.31
C HIS A 98 4.29 6.09 16.14
N MET A 99 3.06 5.72 15.74
CA MET A 99 2.29 6.49 14.77
C MET A 99 1.75 7.78 15.36
N THR A 100 1.53 8.79 14.50
CA THR A 100 0.68 9.93 14.87
C THR A 100 -0.73 9.46 15.22
N ASP A 101 -1.46 10.23 16.01
CA ASP A 101 -2.83 9.87 16.40
C ASP A 101 -3.74 9.71 15.18
N GLN A 102 -3.58 10.57 14.17
CA GLN A 102 -4.34 10.48 12.93
C GLN A 102 -4.01 9.20 12.16
N ALA A 103 -2.73 8.86 11.98
CA ALA A 103 -2.32 7.64 11.27
C ALA A 103 -2.80 6.38 11.99
N ARG A 104 -2.73 6.35 13.32
CA ARG A 104 -3.24 5.25 14.14
C ARG A 104 -4.75 5.11 14.03
N GLN A 105 -5.48 6.21 14.04
CA GLN A 105 -6.93 6.21 13.88
C GLN A 105 -7.34 5.68 12.49
N ASP A 106 -6.68 6.14 11.43
CA ASP A 106 -6.91 5.65 10.06
C ASP A 106 -6.60 4.16 9.93
N TYR A 107 -5.50 3.70 10.51
CA TYR A 107 -5.13 2.29 10.56
C TYR A 107 -6.20 1.45 11.25
N GLN A 108 -6.64 1.85 12.43
CA GLN A 108 -7.69 1.15 13.18
C GLN A 108 -9.03 1.15 12.45
N GLU A 109 -9.39 2.24 11.77
CA GLU A 109 -10.63 2.31 10.99
C GLU A 109 -10.64 1.31 9.83
N ILE A 110 -9.50 1.11 9.16
CA ILE A 110 -9.38 0.25 7.98
C ILE A 110 -9.14 -1.21 8.39
N TYR A 111 -8.21 -1.45 9.31
CA TYR A 111 -7.65 -2.77 9.60
C TYR A 111 -7.99 -3.32 10.98
N GLY A 112 -8.42 -2.50 11.93
CA GLY A 112 -8.59 -2.91 13.32
C GLY A 112 -9.62 -4.03 13.55
N HIS A 113 -10.42 -4.36 12.56
CA HIS A 113 -11.40 -5.44 12.58
C HIS A 113 -11.01 -6.65 11.73
N LEU A 114 -9.90 -6.57 11.00
CA LEU A 114 -9.45 -7.61 10.07
C LEU A 114 -8.44 -8.56 10.75
N LYS A 115 -8.45 -9.79 10.27
CA LYS A 115 -7.39 -10.77 10.53
C LYS A 115 -6.54 -10.92 9.28
N PRO A 116 -5.27 -11.38 9.39
CA PRO A 116 -4.44 -11.65 8.22
C PRO A 116 -5.10 -12.57 7.18
N ASP A 117 -5.94 -13.52 7.62
CA ASP A 117 -6.66 -14.46 6.76
C ASP A 117 -7.86 -13.82 6.02
N ASP A 118 -8.27 -12.61 6.39
CA ASP A 118 -9.30 -11.85 5.67
C ASP A 118 -8.71 -11.11 4.45
N LEU A 119 -7.39 -11.22 4.24
CA LEU A 119 -6.68 -10.60 3.13
C LEU A 119 -6.18 -11.66 2.15
N TRP A 120 -6.31 -11.35 0.87
CA TRP A 120 -5.74 -12.15 -0.20
C TRP A 120 -4.35 -11.65 -0.53
N TRP A 121 -3.35 -12.36 -0.05
CA TRP A 121 -1.95 -12.02 -0.30
C TRP A 121 -1.61 -12.27 -1.76
N TRP A 122 -0.99 -11.28 -2.40
CA TRP A 122 -0.59 -11.35 -3.80
C TRP A 122 0.37 -12.54 -4.00
N PRO A 123 0.01 -13.54 -4.82
CA PRO A 123 0.87 -14.69 -5.04
C PRO A 123 2.06 -14.32 -5.93
N SER A 124 3.10 -15.16 -5.91
CA SER A 124 4.19 -15.05 -6.88
C SER A 124 3.63 -15.17 -8.30
N GLU A 125 3.96 -14.23 -9.16
CA GLU A 125 3.47 -14.22 -10.54
C GLU A 125 4.22 -15.28 -11.35
N PRO A 126 3.52 -16.24 -12.00
CA PRO A 126 4.17 -17.18 -12.92
C PRO A 126 4.68 -16.44 -14.16
N GLN A 127 5.70 -17.01 -14.82
CA GLN A 127 6.35 -16.38 -15.98
C GLN A 127 5.39 -15.97 -17.11
N TRP A 128 4.31 -16.74 -17.32
CA TRP A 128 3.30 -16.45 -18.35
C TRP A 128 2.39 -15.28 -18.01
N TYR A 129 2.31 -14.88 -16.72
CA TYR A 129 1.32 -13.91 -16.23
C TYR A 129 1.47 -12.54 -16.88
N ALA A 130 2.69 -12.02 -16.98
CA ALA A 130 2.95 -10.70 -17.56
C ALA A 130 2.45 -10.58 -19.01
N ALA A 131 2.68 -11.60 -19.83
CA ALA A 131 2.23 -11.61 -21.22
C ALA A 131 0.69 -11.73 -21.33
N ALA A 132 0.07 -12.57 -20.51
CA ALA A 132 -1.38 -12.70 -20.46
C ALA A 132 -2.03 -11.39 -20.00
N ARG A 133 -1.50 -10.78 -18.95
CA ARG A 133 -1.97 -9.51 -18.42
C ARG A 133 -1.94 -8.40 -19.47
N ALA A 134 -0.81 -8.21 -20.16
CA ALA A 134 -0.69 -7.21 -21.21
C ALA A 134 -1.77 -7.38 -22.30
N GLY A 135 -2.01 -8.62 -22.75
CA GLY A 135 -3.05 -8.89 -23.75
C GLY A 135 -4.48 -8.62 -23.27
N TYR A 136 -4.76 -8.72 -21.97
CA TYR A 136 -6.06 -8.35 -21.39
C TYR A 136 -6.18 -6.84 -21.20
N GLU A 137 -5.13 -6.16 -20.76
CA GLU A 137 -5.08 -4.71 -20.61
C GLU A 137 -5.32 -4.02 -21.97
N ASP A 138 -4.65 -4.46 -23.04
CA ASP A 138 -4.85 -3.95 -24.39
C ASP A 138 -6.31 -4.07 -24.85
N ARG A 139 -6.96 -5.21 -24.62
CA ARG A 139 -8.37 -5.42 -24.96
C ARG A 139 -9.30 -4.54 -24.16
N PHE A 140 -9.01 -4.34 -22.88
CA PHE A 140 -9.84 -3.52 -22.02
C PHE A 140 -9.74 -2.03 -22.36
N VAL A 141 -8.56 -1.55 -22.75
CA VAL A 141 -8.35 -0.15 -23.16
C VAL A 141 -8.91 0.11 -24.54
N ALA A 142 -8.90 -0.89 -25.44
CA ALA A 142 -9.41 -0.78 -26.81
C ALA A 142 -10.94 -0.89 -26.93
N GLY A 143 -11.62 -1.45 -25.93
CA GLY A 143 -13.08 -1.67 -25.94
C GLY A 143 -13.88 -0.52 -25.45
#